data_d75cba4280a87ce64cdbb71cb4e7fd9d
#
_entry.id   d75cba4280a87ce64cdbb71cb4e7fd9d
#
_cell.length_a   1.000
_cell.length_b   1.000
_cell.length_c   1.000
_cell.angle_alpha   90.00
_cell.angle_beta   90.00
_cell.angle_gamma   90.00
#
_symmetry.space_group_name_H-M   'P 1'
#
loop_
_entity.id
_entity.type
_entity.pdbx_description
1 polymer ?
#
loop_
_entity_poly.entity_id
_entity_poly.type
_entity_poly.pdbx_seq_one_letter_code
_entity_poly.pdbx_strand_id
1 'polypeptide(L)'
;MNFQLALDRLTREQCFQLLRETESSVDWIEVGTGVIKEYGMAIVRDIKAAYPEKILVADMKTCDAGKHEAIQAFEAGADITTVMAFSADKTITETLKVAEQYGKRIMIDLLGVKEPERLSELQNLGVDLVSLHYGKDMQLDGEMKDDLFSLTENLEGIEIAIAGGINKKSLADLLDKPLQTVIIGSAVTAAPDPGLAAKELKGVMNQHEINH
;
A
#
# COMPACT_ATOMS: atom_id res chain seq x y z
N MET A 1 -11.49 7.02 5.22
CA MET A 1 -10.61 5.85 4.90
C MET A 1 -10.19 5.89 3.43
N ASN A 2 -8.90 5.73 3.12
CA ASN A 2 -8.39 5.74 1.75
C ASN A 2 -8.58 4.38 1.07
N PHE A 3 -8.98 4.41 -0.19
CA PHE A 3 -8.96 3.26 -1.08
C PHE A 3 -7.70 3.31 -1.95
N GLN A 4 -6.75 2.42 -1.72
CA GLN A 4 -5.53 2.25 -2.52
C GLN A 4 -5.70 1.07 -3.49
N LEU A 5 -5.63 1.34 -4.80
CA LEU A 5 -5.69 0.30 -5.83
C LEU A 5 -4.28 -0.20 -6.16
N ALA A 6 -4.02 -1.47 -5.88
CA ALA A 6 -2.74 -2.11 -6.21
C ALA A 6 -2.76 -2.72 -7.62
N LEU A 7 -1.90 -2.19 -8.49
CA LEU A 7 -1.64 -2.69 -9.84
C LEU A 7 -0.45 -3.66 -9.78
N ASP A 8 -0.71 -4.96 -9.73
CA ASP A 8 0.33 -5.98 -9.66
C ASP A 8 0.14 -7.06 -10.70
N ARG A 9 1.25 -7.55 -11.30
CA ARG A 9 1.26 -8.59 -12.34
C ARG A 9 0.39 -8.26 -13.57
N LEU A 10 0.44 -7.01 -14.00
CA LEU A 10 -0.30 -6.46 -15.13
C LEU A 10 0.66 -5.97 -16.20
N THR A 11 0.23 -5.95 -17.46
CA THR A 11 0.95 -5.22 -18.50
C THR A 11 0.77 -3.71 -18.31
N ARG A 12 1.65 -2.93 -18.95
CA ARG A 12 1.54 -1.47 -18.94
C ARG A 12 0.16 -1.01 -19.45
N GLU A 13 -0.32 -1.59 -20.54
CA GLU A 13 -1.61 -1.29 -21.15
C GLU A 13 -2.76 -1.58 -20.18
N GLN A 14 -2.72 -2.73 -19.50
CA GLN A 14 -3.70 -3.11 -18.49
C GLN A 14 -3.72 -2.14 -17.31
N CYS A 15 -2.55 -1.69 -16.83
CA CYS A 15 -2.48 -0.67 -15.77
C CYS A 15 -3.25 0.59 -16.17
N PHE A 16 -2.98 1.15 -17.34
CA PHE A 16 -3.66 2.36 -17.81
C PHE A 16 -5.14 2.15 -18.12
N GLN A 17 -5.53 0.98 -18.62
CA GLN A 17 -6.93 0.65 -18.82
C GLN A 17 -7.68 0.65 -17.49
N LEU A 18 -7.19 -0.11 -16.51
CA LEU A 18 -7.79 -0.19 -15.18
C LEU A 18 -7.89 1.19 -14.50
N LEU A 19 -6.85 2.00 -14.60
CA LEU A 19 -6.86 3.33 -14.00
C LEU A 19 -7.95 4.22 -14.62
N ARG A 20 -8.11 4.21 -15.96
CA ARG A 20 -9.22 4.97 -16.60
C ARG A 20 -10.59 4.54 -16.12
N GLU A 21 -10.78 3.24 -15.84
CA GLU A 21 -12.07 2.69 -15.40
C GLU A 21 -12.36 2.94 -13.91
N THR A 22 -11.31 3.13 -13.09
CA THR A 22 -11.42 3.14 -11.62
C THR A 22 -11.05 4.47 -10.97
N GLU A 23 -10.43 5.42 -11.69
CA GLU A 23 -9.85 6.65 -11.11
C GLU A 23 -10.82 7.46 -10.24
N SER A 24 -12.10 7.47 -10.59
CA SER A 24 -13.13 8.19 -9.83
C SER A 24 -13.47 7.57 -8.47
N SER A 25 -13.07 6.32 -8.26
CA SER A 25 -13.40 5.54 -7.06
C SER A 25 -12.20 5.29 -6.16
N VAL A 26 -10.97 5.51 -6.65
CA VAL A 26 -9.75 5.25 -5.89
C VAL A 26 -9.11 6.57 -5.43
N ASP A 27 -8.55 6.55 -4.23
CA ASP A 27 -7.84 7.70 -3.66
C ASP A 27 -6.35 7.65 -3.98
N TRP A 28 -5.73 6.49 -3.81
CA TRP A 28 -4.32 6.23 -4.02
C TRP A 28 -4.11 5.16 -5.10
N ILE A 29 -3.07 5.32 -5.90
CA ILE A 29 -2.64 4.34 -6.91
C ILE A 29 -1.34 3.70 -6.42
N GLU A 30 -1.28 2.37 -6.43
CA GLU A 30 -0.05 1.64 -6.15
C GLU A 30 0.47 0.95 -7.40
N VAL A 31 1.72 1.26 -7.76
CA VAL A 31 2.46 0.47 -8.73
C VAL A 31 3.09 -0.70 -8.00
N GLY A 32 2.51 -1.89 -8.17
CA GLY A 32 2.93 -3.09 -7.46
C GLY A 32 4.34 -3.56 -7.83
N THR A 33 4.96 -4.27 -6.92
CA THR A 33 6.34 -4.78 -7.06
C THR A 33 6.57 -5.53 -8.37
N GLY A 34 5.60 -6.35 -8.80
CA GLY A 34 5.70 -7.10 -10.05
C GLY A 34 5.76 -6.20 -11.27
N VAL A 35 4.96 -5.13 -11.30
CA VAL A 35 4.94 -4.13 -12.38
C VAL A 35 6.22 -3.30 -12.39
N ILE A 36 6.74 -2.90 -11.21
CA ILE A 36 8.01 -2.20 -11.09
C ILE A 36 9.17 -3.07 -11.61
N LYS A 37 9.20 -4.34 -11.27
CA LYS A 37 10.25 -5.27 -11.73
C LYS A 37 10.23 -5.48 -13.23
N GLU A 38 9.08 -5.42 -13.86
CA GLU A 38 8.92 -5.58 -15.31
C GLU A 38 9.30 -4.29 -16.07
N TYR A 39 8.80 -3.12 -15.61
CA TYR A 39 8.87 -1.87 -16.37
C TYR A 39 9.80 -0.82 -15.74
N GLY A 40 10.37 -1.07 -14.58
CA GLY A 40 11.22 -0.14 -13.84
C GLY A 40 10.49 1.15 -13.45
N MET A 41 11.26 2.20 -13.17
CA MET A 41 10.71 3.50 -12.79
C MET A 41 10.02 4.26 -13.95
N ALA A 42 10.10 3.76 -15.16
CA ALA A 42 9.40 4.39 -16.30
C ALA A 42 7.88 4.34 -16.10
N ILE A 43 7.34 3.21 -15.65
CA ILE A 43 5.90 3.08 -15.39
C ILE A 43 5.41 4.01 -14.27
N VAL A 44 6.23 4.24 -13.24
CA VAL A 44 5.92 5.16 -12.14
C VAL A 44 5.82 6.60 -12.68
N ARG A 45 6.78 7.05 -13.50
CA ARG A 45 6.76 8.36 -14.16
C ARG A 45 5.53 8.53 -15.04
N ASP A 46 5.23 7.54 -15.86
CA ASP A 46 4.12 7.58 -16.81
C ASP A 46 2.77 7.66 -16.09
N ILE A 47 2.58 6.89 -15.03
CA ILE A 47 1.34 6.92 -14.21
C ILE A 47 1.23 8.26 -13.48
N LYS A 48 2.31 8.77 -12.86
CA LYS A 48 2.26 10.07 -12.17
C LYS A 48 1.97 11.22 -13.14
N ALA A 49 2.53 11.17 -14.34
CA ALA A 49 2.24 12.17 -15.37
C ALA A 49 0.77 12.14 -15.85
N ALA A 50 0.16 10.95 -15.91
CA ALA A 50 -1.24 10.79 -16.30
C ALA A 50 -2.24 11.11 -15.17
N TYR A 51 -1.86 10.89 -13.91
CA TYR A 51 -2.70 11.08 -12.73
C TYR A 51 -1.98 11.94 -11.67
N PRO A 52 -1.65 13.20 -11.97
CA PRO A 52 -0.80 14.05 -11.11
C PRO A 52 -1.43 14.33 -9.73
N GLU A 53 -2.76 14.37 -9.65
CA GLU A 53 -3.50 14.66 -8.40
C GLU A 53 -3.65 13.45 -7.47
N LYS A 54 -3.37 12.24 -7.98
CA LYS A 54 -3.45 11.03 -7.15
C LYS A 54 -2.18 10.85 -6.35
N ILE A 55 -2.33 10.38 -5.12
CA ILE A 55 -1.19 9.85 -4.35
C ILE A 55 -0.69 8.58 -5.04
N LEU A 56 0.58 8.55 -5.38
CA LEU A 56 1.21 7.42 -6.05
C LEU A 56 2.16 6.69 -5.11
N VAL A 57 1.89 5.42 -4.89
CA VAL A 57 2.72 4.51 -4.09
C VAL A 57 3.57 3.66 -5.03
N ALA A 58 4.89 3.68 -4.87
CA ALA A 58 5.81 2.75 -5.53
C ALA A 58 6.13 1.60 -4.57
N ASP A 59 5.55 0.41 -4.81
CA ASP A 59 5.77 -0.76 -3.96
C ASP A 59 7.11 -1.44 -4.24
N MET A 60 8.20 -0.75 -3.84
CA MET A 60 9.59 -1.17 -4.07
C MET A 60 10.00 -2.37 -3.23
N LYS A 61 9.38 -2.54 -2.06
CA LYS A 61 9.79 -3.54 -1.04
C LYS A 61 11.29 -3.50 -0.77
N THR A 62 11.82 -2.29 -0.60
CA THR A 62 13.24 -2.06 -0.35
C THR A 62 13.71 -2.84 0.87
N CYS A 63 14.81 -3.59 0.73
CA CYS A 63 15.45 -4.35 1.80
C CYS A 63 16.84 -3.83 2.15
N ASP A 64 17.51 -3.16 1.20
CA ASP A 64 18.86 -2.64 1.32
C ASP A 64 19.02 -1.43 0.39
N ALA A 65 20.17 -0.72 0.48
CA ALA A 65 20.44 0.48 -0.32
C ALA A 65 19.33 1.57 -0.24
N GLY A 66 18.64 1.67 0.89
CA GLY A 66 17.41 2.44 1.09
C GLY A 66 17.47 3.88 0.59
N LYS A 67 18.58 4.57 0.85
CA LYS A 67 18.79 5.94 0.33
C LYS A 67 18.63 6.01 -1.19
N HIS A 68 19.27 5.10 -1.93
CA HIS A 68 19.29 5.12 -3.39
C HIS A 68 17.94 4.74 -3.98
N GLU A 69 17.29 3.70 -3.44
CA GLU A 69 15.99 3.24 -3.91
C GLU A 69 14.88 4.25 -3.61
N ALA A 70 14.91 4.91 -2.45
CA ALA A 70 13.95 5.97 -2.12
C ALA A 70 14.10 7.19 -3.04
N ILE A 71 15.35 7.65 -3.30
CA ILE A 71 15.61 8.72 -4.27
C ILE A 71 15.04 8.34 -5.64
N GLN A 72 15.32 7.13 -6.11
CA GLN A 72 14.88 6.63 -7.41
C GLN A 72 13.34 6.64 -7.54
N ALA A 73 12.62 6.21 -6.50
CA ALA A 73 11.17 6.22 -6.47
C ALA A 73 10.60 7.64 -6.47
N PHE A 74 11.14 8.55 -5.64
CA PHE A 74 10.65 9.93 -5.54
C PHE A 74 10.98 10.77 -6.77
N GLU A 75 12.15 10.60 -7.38
CA GLU A 75 12.49 11.23 -8.67
C GLU A 75 11.62 10.71 -9.83
N ALA A 76 11.07 9.50 -9.70
CA ALA A 76 10.08 8.98 -10.64
C ALA A 76 8.67 9.54 -10.38
N GLY A 77 8.46 10.30 -9.31
CA GLY A 77 7.20 10.97 -8.99
C GLY A 77 6.33 10.22 -7.97
N ALA A 78 6.84 9.16 -7.33
CA ALA A 78 6.12 8.54 -6.23
C ALA A 78 5.94 9.51 -5.06
N ASP A 79 4.80 9.45 -4.39
CA ASP A 79 4.51 10.19 -3.16
C ASP A 79 4.86 9.36 -1.93
N ILE A 80 4.79 8.05 -2.08
CA ILE A 80 5.09 7.05 -1.05
C ILE A 80 5.92 5.93 -1.70
N THR A 81 6.91 5.40 -0.99
CA THR A 81 7.57 4.15 -1.39
C THR A 81 7.63 3.17 -0.23
N THR A 82 7.72 1.87 -0.51
CA THR A 82 7.68 0.83 0.53
C THR A 82 9.06 0.32 0.89
N VAL A 83 9.25 0.04 2.18
CA VAL A 83 10.44 -0.59 2.77
C VAL A 83 10.00 -1.76 3.63
N MET A 84 10.72 -2.86 3.58
CA MET A 84 10.40 -4.04 4.37
C MET A 84 10.75 -3.81 5.85
N ALA A 85 9.83 -4.16 6.74
CA ALA A 85 10.01 -3.99 8.19
C ALA A 85 11.20 -4.78 8.76
N PHE A 86 11.57 -5.89 8.14
CA PHE A 86 12.72 -6.70 8.54
C PHE A 86 14.07 -6.17 8.01
N SER A 87 14.08 -5.08 7.24
CA SER A 87 15.32 -4.42 6.81
C SER A 87 16.11 -3.91 8.00
N ALA A 88 17.42 -3.73 7.82
CA ALA A 88 18.26 -3.11 8.83
C ALA A 88 17.74 -1.71 9.20
N ASP A 89 17.78 -1.33 10.48
CA ASP A 89 17.36 -0.02 10.97
C ASP A 89 18.05 1.13 10.21
N LYS A 90 19.29 0.91 9.80
CA LYS A 90 20.02 1.87 8.97
C LYS A 90 19.36 2.08 7.62
N THR A 91 18.88 1.02 6.97
CA THR A 91 18.13 1.12 5.70
C THR A 91 16.86 1.96 5.90
N ILE A 92 16.08 1.64 6.94
CA ILE A 92 14.83 2.36 7.26
C ILE A 92 15.12 3.84 7.55
N THR A 93 16.08 4.13 8.43
CA THR A 93 16.40 5.52 8.79
C THR A 93 16.94 6.34 7.62
N GLU A 94 17.68 5.75 6.71
CA GLU A 94 18.16 6.46 5.51
C GLU A 94 17.00 6.72 4.53
N THR A 95 16.03 5.81 4.39
CA THR A 95 14.84 6.10 3.57
C THR A 95 13.97 7.19 4.16
N LEU A 96 13.76 7.20 5.48
CA LEU A 96 13.00 8.25 6.18
C LEU A 96 13.64 9.64 5.99
N LYS A 97 14.98 9.75 6.08
CA LYS A 97 15.70 11.00 5.80
C LYS A 97 15.49 11.48 4.36
N VAL A 98 15.51 10.57 3.40
CA VAL A 98 15.24 10.93 1.99
C VAL A 98 13.80 11.41 1.84
N ALA A 99 12.84 10.71 2.44
CA ALA A 99 11.44 11.11 2.40
C ALA A 99 11.23 12.51 2.96
N GLU A 100 11.85 12.84 4.11
CA GLU A 100 11.83 14.18 4.68
C GLU A 100 12.38 15.24 3.70
N GLN A 101 13.53 14.97 3.05
CA GLN A 101 14.16 15.87 2.09
C GLN A 101 13.27 16.15 0.87
N TYR A 102 12.50 15.16 0.42
CA TYR A 102 11.60 15.25 -0.72
C TYR A 102 10.18 15.71 -0.36
N GLY A 103 9.85 15.84 0.94
CA GLY A 103 8.48 16.08 1.40
C GLY A 103 7.54 14.93 1.07
N LYS A 104 8.04 13.69 1.14
CA LYS A 104 7.36 12.44 0.80
C LYS A 104 7.29 11.51 2.00
N ARG A 105 6.70 10.32 1.84
CA ARG A 105 6.52 9.35 2.94
C ARG A 105 7.09 7.97 2.62
N ILE A 106 7.39 7.24 3.68
CA ILE A 106 7.76 5.81 3.60
C ILE A 106 6.62 5.00 4.24
N MET A 107 6.17 3.97 3.53
CA MET A 107 5.28 2.95 4.08
C MET A 107 6.11 1.72 4.43
N ILE A 108 6.10 1.32 5.69
CA ILE A 108 6.80 0.11 6.12
C ILE A 108 5.88 -1.11 5.93
N ASP A 109 6.31 -2.01 5.06
CA ASP A 109 5.58 -3.26 4.79
C ASP A 109 5.91 -4.30 5.87
N LEU A 110 4.89 -4.72 6.62
CA LEU A 110 4.99 -5.67 7.72
C LEU A 110 4.90 -7.14 7.27
N LEU A 111 5.02 -7.42 5.96
CA LEU A 111 5.01 -8.79 5.45
C LEU A 111 6.03 -9.66 6.20
N GLY A 112 5.54 -10.74 6.81
CA GLY A 112 6.37 -11.70 7.55
C GLY A 112 6.78 -11.28 8.96
N VAL A 113 6.42 -10.09 9.42
CA VAL A 113 6.61 -9.68 10.82
C VAL A 113 5.62 -10.43 11.70
N LYS A 114 6.12 -10.98 12.80
CA LYS A 114 5.32 -11.72 13.78
C LYS A 114 5.46 -11.15 15.20
N GLU A 115 6.55 -10.45 15.45
CA GLU A 115 6.94 -9.98 16.77
C GLU A 115 6.48 -8.53 16.96
N PRO A 116 5.61 -8.23 17.92
CA PRO A 116 5.12 -6.87 18.20
C PRO A 116 6.23 -5.89 18.57
N GLU A 117 7.34 -6.40 19.14
CA GLU A 117 8.52 -5.60 19.52
C GLU A 117 9.07 -4.84 18.32
N ARG A 118 9.04 -5.45 17.11
CA ARG A 118 9.51 -4.78 15.90
C ARG A 118 8.74 -3.50 15.60
N LEU A 119 7.46 -3.47 15.88
CA LEU A 119 6.65 -2.27 15.65
C LEU A 119 7.03 -1.14 16.61
N SER A 120 7.31 -1.47 17.88
CA SER A 120 7.83 -0.50 18.85
C SER A 120 9.19 0.07 18.43
N GLU A 121 10.07 -0.77 17.88
CA GLU A 121 11.35 -0.32 17.31
C GLU A 121 11.12 0.63 16.13
N LEU A 122 10.25 0.27 15.19
CA LEU A 122 9.90 1.10 14.02
C LEU A 122 9.34 2.47 14.44
N GLN A 123 8.48 2.50 15.45
CA GLN A 123 7.97 3.75 16.02
C GLN A 123 9.09 4.62 16.58
N ASN A 124 10.03 4.03 17.31
CA ASN A 124 11.21 4.73 17.83
C ASN A 124 12.14 5.25 16.73
N LEU A 125 12.15 4.65 15.56
CA LEU A 125 12.88 5.13 14.38
C LEU A 125 12.18 6.29 13.67
N GLY A 126 10.95 6.65 14.07
CA GLY A 126 10.17 7.74 13.47
C GLY A 126 9.27 7.31 12.32
N VAL A 127 8.93 6.02 12.22
CA VAL A 127 7.96 5.52 11.24
C VAL A 127 6.57 6.02 11.60
N ASP A 128 5.83 6.56 10.63
CA ASP A 128 4.48 7.11 10.79
C ASP A 128 3.42 6.40 9.94
N LEU A 129 3.82 5.45 9.08
CA LEU A 129 2.93 4.72 8.19
C LEU A 129 3.40 3.28 8.02
N VAL A 130 2.52 2.33 8.30
CA VAL A 130 2.79 0.89 8.13
C VAL A 130 1.70 0.22 7.30
N SER A 131 2.04 -0.91 6.66
CA SER A 131 1.08 -1.77 5.98
C SER A 131 1.07 -3.15 6.60
N LEU A 132 -0.04 -3.52 7.24
CA LEU A 132 -0.34 -4.90 7.59
C LEU A 132 -0.52 -5.69 6.29
N HIS A 133 0.34 -6.67 6.04
CA HIS A 133 0.36 -7.35 4.75
C HIS A 133 0.23 -8.86 4.89
N TYR A 134 -0.93 -9.39 4.46
CA TYR A 134 -1.13 -10.82 4.29
C TYR A 134 -0.73 -11.24 2.88
N GLY A 135 0.50 -11.72 2.73
CA GLY A 135 1.14 -11.99 1.44
C GLY A 135 0.38 -13.00 0.58
N LYS A 136 0.56 -12.92 -0.74
CA LYS A 136 -0.17 -13.75 -1.70
C LYS A 136 0.03 -15.25 -1.46
N ASP A 137 1.25 -15.66 -1.14
CA ASP A 137 1.56 -17.08 -0.88
C ASP A 137 0.97 -17.56 0.46
N MET A 138 0.86 -16.67 1.43
CA MET A 138 0.22 -16.95 2.73
C MET A 138 -1.30 -17.16 2.59
N GLN A 139 -1.93 -16.54 1.58
CA GLN A 139 -3.37 -16.68 1.32
C GLN A 139 -3.75 -18.10 0.86
N LEU A 140 -2.80 -18.91 0.44
CA LEU A 140 -3.01 -20.32 0.11
C LEU A 140 -3.32 -21.17 1.35
N ASP A 141 -2.90 -20.72 2.54
CA ASP A 141 -3.08 -21.41 3.82
C ASP A 141 -4.38 -21.00 4.56
N GLY A 142 -5.17 -20.09 3.98
CA GLY A 142 -6.44 -19.66 4.54
C GLY A 142 -6.74 -18.17 4.44
N GLU A 143 -7.77 -17.72 5.17
CA GLU A 143 -8.17 -16.31 5.25
C GLU A 143 -7.22 -15.52 6.17
N MET A 144 -7.18 -14.19 5.98
CA MET A 144 -6.45 -13.28 6.86
C MET A 144 -6.87 -13.50 8.32
N LYS A 145 -5.91 -13.74 9.20
CA LYS A 145 -6.16 -14.02 10.61
C LYS A 145 -6.24 -12.73 11.41
N ASP A 146 -7.09 -12.72 12.43
CA ASP A 146 -7.21 -11.61 13.40
C ASP A 146 -5.88 -11.29 14.11
N ASP A 147 -4.97 -12.27 14.21
CA ASP A 147 -3.64 -12.11 14.80
C ASP A 147 -2.81 -10.99 14.15
N LEU A 148 -3.11 -10.61 12.89
CA LEU A 148 -2.40 -9.54 12.22
C LEU A 148 -2.64 -8.18 12.88
N PHE A 149 -3.84 -7.97 13.42
CA PHE A 149 -4.20 -6.71 14.10
C PHE A 149 -3.59 -6.60 15.49
N SER A 150 -3.31 -7.72 16.15
CA SER A 150 -2.65 -7.71 17.47
C SER A 150 -1.27 -7.04 17.43
N LEU A 151 -0.62 -7.04 16.26
CA LEU A 151 0.64 -6.33 16.06
C LEU A 151 0.51 -4.82 16.28
N THR A 152 -0.67 -4.25 16.05
CA THR A 152 -0.88 -2.79 16.05
C THR A 152 -1.63 -2.25 17.27
N GLU A 153 -2.03 -3.12 18.21
CA GLU A 153 -2.89 -2.74 19.35
C GLU A 153 -2.30 -1.64 20.27
N ASN A 154 -0.97 -1.49 20.31
CA ASN A 154 -0.29 -0.54 21.18
C ASN A 154 0.42 0.58 20.40
N LEU A 155 0.10 0.78 19.12
CA LEU A 155 0.71 1.82 18.30
C LEU A 155 -0.09 3.12 18.41
N GLU A 156 0.57 4.20 18.82
CA GLU A 156 0.01 5.55 18.84
C GLU A 156 0.67 6.40 17.74
N GLY A 157 -0.13 7.19 17.01
CA GLY A 157 0.38 8.13 16.03
C GLY A 157 0.94 7.50 14.75
N ILE A 158 0.70 6.21 14.50
CA ILE A 158 1.06 5.51 13.27
C ILE A 158 -0.21 5.28 12.44
N GLU A 159 -0.18 5.67 11.18
CA GLU A 159 -1.22 5.32 10.22
C GLU A 159 -1.07 3.87 9.77
N ILE A 160 -2.19 3.14 9.72
CA ILE A 160 -2.21 1.73 9.38
C ILE A 160 -2.93 1.54 8.05
N ALA A 161 -2.21 0.99 7.09
CA ALA A 161 -2.76 0.41 5.87
C ALA A 161 -2.90 -1.11 6.03
N ILE A 162 -3.80 -1.73 5.26
CA ILE A 162 -3.93 -3.18 5.23
C ILE A 162 -4.00 -3.70 3.80
N ALA A 163 -3.28 -4.79 3.53
CA ALA A 163 -3.21 -5.46 2.25
C ALA A 163 -3.35 -6.98 2.38
N GLY A 164 -3.90 -7.62 1.36
CA GLY A 164 -3.89 -9.08 1.23
C GLY A 164 -5.27 -9.72 1.13
N GLY A 165 -5.68 -10.11 -0.07
CA GLY A 165 -6.91 -10.87 -0.32
C GLY A 165 -8.22 -10.16 0.00
N ILE A 166 -8.19 -8.83 0.16
CA ILE A 166 -9.35 -8.04 0.53
C ILE A 166 -10.37 -8.03 -0.62
N ASN A 167 -11.61 -8.32 -0.27
CA ASN A 167 -12.76 -8.31 -1.17
C ASN A 167 -13.99 -7.69 -0.47
N LYS A 168 -15.12 -7.61 -1.15
CA LYS A 168 -16.33 -6.95 -0.60
C LYS A 168 -16.81 -7.56 0.73
N LYS A 169 -16.66 -8.87 0.93
CA LYS A 169 -17.06 -9.55 2.16
C LYS A 169 -16.11 -9.22 3.30
N SER A 170 -14.80 -9.43 3.10
CA SER A 170 -13.79 -9.17 4.14
C SER A 170 -13.63 -7.67 4.42
N LEU A 171 -13.93 -6.77 3.46
CA LEU A 171 -13.89 -5.34 3.68
C LEU A 171 -14.84 -4.90 4.80
N ALA A 172 -16.06 -5.45 4.85
CA ALA A 172 -17.03 -5.08 5.88
C ALA A 172 -16.49 -5.34 7.31
N ASP A 173 -15.78 -6.45 7.50
CA ASP A 173 -15.19 -6.82 8.79
C ASP A 173 -13.98 -5.94 9.16
N LEU A 174 -13.36 -5.27 8.17
CA LEU A 174 -12.21 -4.41 8.36
C LEU A 174 -12.58 -2.96 8.71
N LEU A 175 -13.79 -2.52 8.38
CA LEU A 175 -14.19 -1.12 8.56
C LEU A 175 -14.24 -0.67 10.02
N ASP A 176 -14.51 -1.60 10.95
CA ASP A 176 -14.52 -1.33 12.39
C ASP A 176 -13.10 -1.32 13.02
N LYS A 177 -12.06 -1.61 12.23
CA LYS A 177 -10.67 -1.60 12.70
C LYS A 177 -10.05 -0.20 12.55
N PRO A 178 -9.04 0.16 13.34
CA PRO A 178 -8.39 1.47 13.30
C PRO A 178 -7.48 1.63 12.07
N LEU A 179 -8.07 1.57 10.89
CA LEU A 179 -7.38 1.63 9.59
C LEU A 179 -7.57 2.98 8.90
N GLN A 180 -6.51 3.50 8.29
CA GLN A 180 -6.54 4.70 7.47
C GLN A 180 -6.61 4.38 5.98
N THR A 181 -6.06 3.23 5.56
CA THR A 181 -5.97 2.84 4.14
C THR A 181 -6.23 1.36 3.93
N VAL A 182 -7.06 1.03 2.95
CA VAL A 182 -7.28 -0.35 2.50
C VAL A 182 -6.70 -0.53 1.11
N ILE A 183 -5.79 -1.51 0.97
CA ILE A 183 -5.07 -1.80 -0.27
C ILE A 183 -5.75 -3.00 -0.96
N ILE A 184 -6.35 -2.76 -2.11
CA ILE A 184 -7.12 -3.76 -2.84
C ILE A 184 -6.52 -3.96 -4.24
N GLY A 185 -6.21 -5.21 -4.57
CA GLY A 185 -5.70 -5.61 -5.88
C GLY A 185 -6.74 -6.41 -6.66
N SER A 186 -6.63 -7.74 -6.62
CA SER A 186 -7.36 -8.67 -7.50
C SER A 186 -8.89 -8.59 -7.43
N ALA A 187 -9.47 -8.14 -6.32
CA ALA A 187 -10.92 -7.94 -6.23
C ALA A 187 -11.43 -6.87 -7.21
N VAL A 188 -10.56 -6.00 -7.67
CA VAL A 188 -10.84 -5.00 -8.72
C VAL A 188 -10.18 -5.41 -10.04
N THR A 189 -8.87 -5.65 -10.02
CA THR A 189 -8.09 -5.83 -11.27
C THR A 189 -8.46 -7.10 -12.04
N ALA A 190 -9.04 -8.10 -11.38
CA ALA A 190 -9.55 -9.34 -12.01
C ALA A 190 -11.08 -9.39 -12.11
N ALA A 191 -11.78 -8.31 -11.75
CA ALA A 191 -13.23 -8.25 -11.85
C ALA A 191 -13.67 -8.18 -13.34
N PRO A 192 -14.85 -8.74 -13.71
CA PRO A 192 -15.39 -8.60 -15.05
C PRO A 192 -15.66 -7.13 -15.43
N ASP A 193 -15.99 -6.29 -14.46
CA ASP A 193 -16.16 -4.83 -14.58
C ASP A 193 -15.38 -4.17 -13.43
N PRO A 194 -14.12 -3.77 -13.67
CA PRO A 194 -13.28 -3.15 -12.64
C PRO A 194 -13.83 -1.82 -12.12
N GLY A 195 -14.45 -1.02 -12.99
CA GLY A 195 -15.06 0.26 -12.62
C GLY A 195 -16.22 0.08 -11.63
N LEU A 196 -17.12 -0.87 -11.93
CA LEU A 196 -18.21 -1.20 -11.01
C LEU A 196 -17.70 -1.78 -9.70
N ALA A 197 -16.73 -2.70 -9.75
CA ALA A 197 -16.13 -3.30 -8.55
C ALA A 197 -15.50 -2.24 -7.64
N ALA A 198 -14.72 -1.32 -8.20
CA ALA A 198 -14.11 -0.22 -7.45
C ALA A 198 -15.17 0.71 -6.83
N LYS A 199 -16.21 1.06 -7.60
CA LYS A 199 -17.32 1.90 -7.14
C LYS A 199 -18.10 1.26 -5.98
N GLU A 200 -18.38 -0.03 -6.07
CA GLU A 200 -19.08 -0.76 -5.00
C GLU A 200 -18.25 -0.81 -3.72
N LEU A 201 -16.95 -1.11 -3.82
CA LEU A 201 -16.04 -1.14 -2.67
C LEU A 201 -15.92 0.23 -2.01
N LYS A 202 -15.74 1.30 -2.80
CA LYS A 202 -15.72 2.68 -2.28
C LYS A 202 -17.04 3.08 -1.65
N GLY A 203 -18.16 2.61 -2.22
CA GLY A 203 -19.49 2.83 -1.66
C GLY A 203 -19.66 2.22 -0.27
N VAL A 204 -19.14 1.01 -0.03
CA VAL A 204 -19.13 0.35 1.28
C VAL A 204 -18.32 1.16 2.29
N MET A 205 -17.12 1.63 1.92
CA MET A 205 -16.27 2.46 2.78
C MET A 205 -16.96 3.78 3.17
N ASN A 206 -17.54 4.48 2.20
CA ASN A 206 -18.22 5.77 2.43
C ASN A 206 -19.47 5.63 3.30
N GLN A 207 -20.25 4.55 3.14
CA GLN A 207 -21.43 4.30 3.97
C GLN A 207 -21.06 4.09 5.44
N HIS A 208 -19.93 3.44 5.72
CA HIS A 208 -19.44 3.26 7.07
C HIS A 208 -19.05 4.62 7.70
N GLU A 209 -18.31 5.47 6.98
CA GLU A 209 -17.90 6.80 7.47
C GLU A 209 -19.08 7.74 7.79
N ILE A 210 -20.22 7.59 7.10
CA ILE A 210 -21.43 8.42 7.36
C ILE A 210 -22.17 7.96 8.63
N ASN A 211 -22.04 6.66 9.00
CA ASN A 211 -22.77 6.05 10.10
C ASN A 211 -22.01 6.08 11.44
N HIS A 212 -20.75 6.52 11.44
CA HIS A 212 -19.86 6.63 12.60
C HIS A 212 -19.21 8.00 12.69
#